data_671b15d25973f9047f2225dbddeecbd2
#
_entry.id   671b15d25973f9047f2225dbddeecbd2
#
_cell.length_a   1.000
_cell.length_b   1.000
_cell.length_c   1.000
_cell.angle_alpha   90.00
_cell.angle_beta   90.00
_cell.angle_gamma   90.00
#
_symmetry.space_group_name_H-M   'P 1'
#
loop_
_entity.id
_entity.type
_entity.pdbx_description
1 polymer ?
#
loop_
_entity_poly.entity_id
_entity_poly.type
_entity_poly.pdbx_seq_one_letter_code
_entity_poly.pdbx_strand_id
1 'polypeptide(L)'
;IALLCAGVVFSCAQVRKVTYPSDYVYLDRKQLRSKMALLSFYMRQLDEVLLDYSIVGDDEQKRILYLLNKVNDLTAEFGGGVTTNHLAIDDHIDQFKLNVNTAIHDASANPPNYFALGKLAGSCTSCHKYRE
;
A
#
# COMPACT_ATOMS: atom_id res chain seq x y z
N ILE A 1 5.83 -55.90 -15.25
CA ILE A 1 4.98 -54.73 -15.58
C ILE A 1 5.06 -53.77 -14.37
N ALA A 2 6.00 -52.81 -14.41
CA ALA A 2 6.14 -51.79 -13.40
C ALA A 2 5.31 -50.58 -13.83
N LEU A 3 4.16 -50.35 -13.17
CA LEU A 3 3.33 -49.16 -13.34
C LEU A 3 4.03 -48.01 -12.64
N LEU A 4 4.65 -47.12 -13.43
CA LEU A 4 5.17 -45.84 -12.96
C LEU A 4 3.99 -44.93 -12.61
N CYS A 5 3.61 -44.87 -11.33
CA CYS A 5 2.75 -43.81 -10.81
C CYS A 5 3.57 -42.50 -10.75
N ALA A 6 3.62 -41.78 -11.85
CA ALA A 6 4.07 -40.39 -11.86
C ALA A 6 3.00 -39.54 -11.16
N GLY A 7 3.08 -39.45 -9.83
CA GLY A 7 2.28 -38.55 -9.04
C GLY A 7 2.61 -37.13 -9.42
N VAL A 8 1.74 -36.52 -10.22
CA VAL A 8 1.83 -35.09 -10.53
C VAL A 8 1.56 -34.33 -9.25
N VAL A 9 2.62 -33.89 -8.57
CA VAL A 9 2.53 -33.04 -7.38
C VAL A 9 2.15 -31.63 -7.86
N PHE A 10 0.86 -31.39 -8.05
CA PHE A 10 0.37 -30.05 -8.27
C PHE A 10 0.62 -29.23 -7.00
N SER A 11 1.56 -28.30 -7.05
CA SER A 11 1.74 -27.38 -5.93
C SER A 11 0.49 -26.50 -5.80
N CYS A 12 0.13 -26.12 -4.56
CA CYS A 12 -1.00 -25.21 -4.31
C CYS A 12 -0.91 -23.91 -5.13
N ALA A 13 0.30 -23.48 -5.51
CA ALA A 13 0.52 -22.32 -6.36
C ALA A 13 0.07 -22.56 -7.82
N GLN A 14 0.20 -23.78 -8.35
CA GLN A 14 -0.26 -24.12 -9.71
C GLN A 14 -1.77 -24.22 -9.76
N VAL A 15 -2.41 -24.78 -8.73
CA VAL A 15 -3.88 -24.83 -8.62
C VAL A 15 -4.47 -23.43 -8.61
N ARG A 16 -3.86 -22.49 -7.88
CA ARG A 16 -4.30 -21.09 -7.83
C ARG A 16 -4.28 -20.40 -9.19
N LYS A 17 -3.22 -20.61 -10.00
CA LYS A 17 -3.13 -20.04 -11.37
C LYS A 17 -4.24 -20.51 -12.31
N VAL A 18 -4.78 -21.71 -12.08
CA VAL A 18 -5.86 -22.25 -12.90
C VAL A 18 -7.24 -21.85 -12.39
N THR A 19 -7.36 -21.58 -11.08
CA THR A 19 -8.66 -21.37 -10.43
C THR A 19 -9.05 -19.89 -10.34
N TYR A 20 -8.08 -18.97 -10.27
CA TYR A 20 -8.33 -17.54 -10.15
C TYR A 20 -8.13 -16.81 -11.48
N PRO A 21 -8.87 -15.72 -11.75
CA PRO A 21 -8.64 -14.84 -12.90
C PRO A 21 -7.20 -14.34 -12.97
N SER A 22 -6.73 -14.00 -14.18
CA SER A 22 -5.36 -13.53 -14.40
C SER A 22 -5.01 -12.22 -13.70
N ASP A 23 -6.03 -11.43 -13.36
CA ASP A 23 -5.96 -10.16 -12.64
C ASP A 23 -6.05 -10.32 -11.11
N TYR A 24 -6.28 -11.56 -10.62
CA TYR A 24 -6.33 -11.83 -9.19
C TYR A 24 -4.93 -11.93 -8.58
N VAL A 25 -4.64 -11.10 -7.58
CA VAL A 25 -3.38 -11.12 -6.83
C VAL A 25 -3.57 -11.78 -5.48
N TYR A 26 -2.96 -12.94 -5.31
CA TYR A 26 -2.93 -13.60 -4.03
C TYR A 26 -1.80 -13.06 -3.17
N LEU A 27 -2.16 -12.42 -2.06
CA LEU A 27 -1.24 -11.93 -1.05
C LEU A 27 -1.21 -12.90 0.13
N ASP A 28 -0.07 -13.53 0.37
CA ASP A 28 0.09 -14.31 1.58
C ASP A 28 0.25 -13.41 2.83
N ARG A 29 0.02 -14.00 4.00
CA ARG A 29 0.10 -13.26 5.28
C ARG A 29 1.47 -12.59 5.50
N LYS A 30 2.56 -13.21 5.06
CA LYS A 30 3.91 -12.70 5.24
C LYS A 30 4.15 -11.50 4.33
N GLN A 31 3.76 -11.60 3.06
CA GLN A 31 3.86 -10.50 2.09
C GLN A 31 3.05 -9.29 2.56
N LEU A 32 1.78 -9.50 2.93
CA LEU A 32 0.92 -8.44 3.41
C LEU A 32 1.49 -7.76 4.67
N ARG A 33 1.93 -8.56 5.65
CA ARG A 33 2.52 -8.03 6.88
C ARG A 33 3.78 -7.21 6.61
N SER A 34 4.65 -7.67 5.71
CA SER A 34 5.86 -6.95 5.31
C SER A 34 5.53 -5.61 4.67
N LYS A 35 4.57 -5.58 3.72
CA LYS A 35 4.14 -4.35 3.06
C LYS A 35 3.51 -3.36 4.04
N MET A 36 2.66 -3.83 4.95
CA MET A 36 2.05 -2.99 5.99
C MET A 36 3.08 -2.45 6.99
N ALA A 37 4.12 -3.22 7.31
CA ALA A 37 5.21 -2.75 8.16
C ALA A 37 6.02 -1.63 7.51
N LEU A 38 6.34 -1.76 6.21
CA LEU A 38 7.01 -0.71 5.45
C LEU A 38 6.14 0.54 5.30
N LEU A 39 4.85 0.37 5.01
CA LEU A 39 3.91 1.48 4.93
C LEU A 39 3.85 2.24 6.26
N SER A 40 3.69 1.52 7.37
CA SER A 40 3.70 2.11 8.72
C SER A 40 5.02 2.82 9.03
N PHE A 41 6.15 2.29 8.58
CA PHE A 41 7.46 2.93 8.75
C PHE A 41 7.53 4.28 8.03
N TYR A 42 7.13 4.34 6.75
CA TYR A 42 7.15 5.61 6.00
C TYR A 42 6.13 6.61 6.52
N MET A 43 4.95 6.15 6.95
CA MET A 43 3.96 7.04 7.57
C MET A 43 4.47 7.68 8.85
N ARG A 44 5.16 6.93 9.71
CA ARG A 44 5.79 7.49 10.92
C ARG A 44 6.88 8.50 10.60
N GLN A 45 7.70 8.24 9.56
CA GLN A 45 8.69 9.21 9.12
C GLN A 45 8.06 10.52 8.62
N LEU A 46 6.90 10.43 7.95
CA LEU A 46 6.13 11.61 7.53
C LEU A 46 5.61 12.38 8.76
N ASP A 47 5.06 11.68 9.74
CA ASP A 47 4.60 12.30 11.00
C ASP A 47 5.74 13.00 11.73
N GLU A 48 6.93 12.39 11.81
CA GLU A 48 8.11 13.00 12.44
C GLU A 48 8.52 14.32 11.76
N VAL A 49 8.50 14.37 10.43
CA VAL A 49 8.82 15.60 9.69
C VAL A 49 7.76 16.67 9.91
N LEU A 50 6.48 16.28 10.07
CA LEU A 50 5.38 17.23 10.31
C LEU A 50 5.32 17.75 11.75
N LEU A 51 5.85 17.04 12.73
CA LEU A 51 5.87 17.49 14.11
C LEU A 51 6.72 18.76 14.29
N ASP A 52 7.72 18.97 13.43
CA ASP A 52 8.55 20.17 13.43
C ASP A 52 8.05 21.25 12.45
N TYR A 53 6.72 21.40 12.41
CA TYR A 53 5.97 22.21 11.43
C TYR A 53 6.39 23.70 11.36
N SER A 54 7.12 24.21 12.35
CA SER A 54 7.54 25.61 12.40
C SER A 54 8.67 25.96 11.42
N ILE A 55 9.32 24.96 10.80
CA ILE A 55 10.53 25.14 9.98
C ILE A 55 10.50 24.21 8.75
N VAL A 56 9.37 24.12 8.04
CA VAL A 56 9.36 23.36 6.79
C VAL A 56 10.01 24.20 5.70
N GLY A 57 11.30 23.98 5.46
CA GLY A 57 12.07 24.53 4.36
C GLY A 57 12.07 23.62 3.12
N ASP A 58 12.87 24.00 2.13
CA ASP A 58 12.97 23.26 0.85
C ASP A 58 13.46 21.81 1.03
N ASP A 59 14.30 21.54 2.02
CA ASP A 59 14.84 20.21 2.25
C ASP A 59 13.81 19.28 2.92
N GLU A 60 13.02 19.81 3.84
CA GLU A 60 11.88 19.10 4.44
C GLU A 60 10.80 18.79 3.39
N GLN A 61 10.49 19.73 2.50
CA GLN A 61 9.58 19.49 1.38
C GLN A 61 10.08 18.35 0.50
N LYS A 62 11.35 18.33 0.12
CA LYS A 62 11.96 17.23 -0.66
C LYS A 62 11.85 15.90 0.08
N ARG A 63 12.10 15.89 1.39
CA ARG A 63 11.98 14.70 2.23
C ARG A 63 10.55 14.19 2.28
N ILE A 64 9.57 15.08 2.48
CA ILE A 64 8.14 14.75 2.45
C ILE A 64 7.76 14.12 1.11
N LEU A 65 8.14 14.73 0.00
CA LEU A 65 7.86 14.23 -1.35
C LEU A 65 8.52 12.86 -1.59
N TYR A 66 9.75 12.68 -1.15
CA TYR A 66 10.44 11.38 -1.22
C TYR A 66 9.65 10.30 -0.47
N LEU A 67 9.22 10.57 0.77
CA LEU A 67 8.49 9.62 1.60
C LEU A 67 7.10 9.32 1.03
N LEU A 68 6.38 10.33 0.53
CA LEU A 68 5.09 10.16 -0.14
C LEU A 68 5.21 9.30 -1.39
N ASN A 69 6.25 9.48 -2.20
CA ASN A 69 6.51 8.63 -3.36
C ASN A 69 6.80 7.18 -2.94
N LYS A 70 7.51 6.94 -1.82
CA LYS A 70 7.68 5.58 -1.28
C LYS A 70 6.37 4.94 -0.85
N VAL A 71 5.46 5.72 -0.23
CA VAL A 71 4.10 5.26 0.10
C VAL A 71 3.33 4.93 -1.19
N ASN A 72 3.40 5.78 -2.20
CA ASN A 72 2.75 5.58 -3.49
C ASN A 72 3.25 4.29 -4.18
N ASP A 73 4.57 4.08 -4.25
CA ASP A 73 5.18 2.89 -4.84
C ASP A 73 4.72 1.61 -4.14
N LEU A 74 4.69 1.60 -2.78
CA LEU A 74 4.23 0.45 -2.01
C LEU A 74 2.76 0.11 -2.27
N THR A 75 1.93 1.12 -2.50
CA THR A 75 0.49 0.93 -2.73
C THR A 75 0.14 0.66 -4.19
N ALA A 76 1.06 0.92 -5.13
CA ALA A 76 0.85 0.65 -6.55
C ALA A 76 0.56 -0.83 -6.86
N GLU A 77 1.10 -1.73 -6.04
CA GLU A 77 0.87 -3.17 -6.18
C GLU A 77 -0.51 -3.64 -5.66
N PHE A 78 -1.30 -2.74 -5.05
CA PHE A 78 -2.66 -3.01 -4.59
C PHE A 78 -3.67 -2.22 -5.41
N GLY A 79 -4.80 -2.80 -5.76
CA GLY A 79 -5.90 -2.13 -6.46
C GLY A 79 -5.64 -1.91 -7.96
N GLY A 80 -6.31 -0.93 -8.57
CA GLY A 80 -6.23 -0.71 -10.01
C GLY A 80 -7.06 -1.72 -10.82
N GLY A 81 -8.16 -2.21 -10.25
CA GLY A 81 -8.99 -3.27 -10.83
C GLY A 81 -8.50 -4.68 -10.51
N VAL A 82 -7.40 -4.80 -9.77
CA VAL A 82 -6.88 -6.08 -9.29
C VAL A 82 -7.57 -6.45 -8.00
N THR A 83 -8.26 -7.58 -7.98
CA THR A 83 -8.85 -8.15 -6.76
C THR A 83 -7.82 -8.95 -5.99
N THR A 84 -7.88 -8.89 -4.66
CA THR A 84 -7.01 -9.64 -3.76
C THR A 84 -7.82 -10.58 -2.87
N ASN A 85 -7.15 -11.36 -2.06
CA ASN A 85 -7.81 -12.18 -1.03
C ASN A 85 -8.04 -11.40 0.28
N HIS A 86 -7.98 -10.07 0.25
CA HIS A 86 -8.16 -9.19 1.41
C HIS A 86 -9.18 -8.09 1.09
N LEU A 87 -10.46 -8.36 1.35
CA LEU A 87 -11.59 -7.47 1.05
C LEU A 87 -11.41 -6.05 1.60
N ALA A 88 -10.90 -5.91 2.83
CA ALA A 88 -10.67 -4.59 3.41
C ALA A 88 -9.64 -3.75 2.63
N ILE A 89 -8.70 -4.39 1.93
CA ILE A 89 -7.77 -3.70 1.03
C ILE A 89 -8.51 -3.32 -0.24
N ASP A 90 -9.18 -4.28 -0.88
CA ASP A 90 -9.89 -4.08 -2.14
C ASP A 90 -10.93 -2.96 -2.05
N ASP A 91 -11.63 -2.85 -0.92
CA ASP A 91 -12.66 -1.83 -0.68
C ASP A 91 -12.10 -0.41 -0.46
N HIS A 92 -10.87 -0.27 0.01
CA HIS A 92 -10.35 1.02 0.50
C HIS A 92 -9.08 1.50 -0.18
N ILE A 93 -8.39 0.64 -0.93
CA ILE A 93 -7.05 0.95 -1.45
C ILE A 93 -7.08 2.07 -2.50
N ASP A 94 -8.10 2.13 -3.34
CA ASP A 94 -8.19 3.15 -4.37
C ASP A 94 -8.41 4.54 -3.76
N GLN A 95 -9.22 4.64 -2.70
CA GLN A 95 -9.37 5.89 -1.95
C GLN A 95 -8.06 6.28 -1.24
N PHE A 96 -7.33 5.32 -0.68
CA PHE A 96 -6.02 5.57 -0.08
C PHE A 96 -5.02 6.10 -1.10
N LYS A 97 -4.94 5.50 -2.28
CA LYS A 97 -4.10 5.98 -3.40
C LYS A 97 -4.46 7.40 -3.84
N LEU A 98 -5.77 7.69 -3.95
CA LEU A 98 -6.23 9.03 -4.26
C LEU A 98 -5.75 10.04 -3.22
N ASN A 99 -5.84 9.71 -1.94
CA ASN A 99 -5.38 10.57 -0.84
C ASN A 99 -3.84 10.76 -0.91
N VAL A 100 -3.07 9.72 -1.23
CA VAL A 100 -1.61 9.82 -1.43
C VAL A 100 -1.27 10.76 -2.59
N ASN A 101 -1.93 10.59 -3.73
CA ASN A 101 -1.70 11.43 -4.90
C ASN A 101 -2.08 12.90 -4.63
N THR A 102 -3.17 13.14 -3.90
CA THR A 102 -3.54 14.49 -3.47
C THR A 102 -2.48 15.09 -2.56
N ALA A 103 -1.96 14.32 -1.61
CA ALA A 103 -0.89 14.78 -0.72
C ALA A 103 0.41 15.10 -1.48
N ILE A 104 0.77 14.30 -2.48
CA ILE A 104 1.94 14.56 -3.36
C ILE A 104 1.71 15.87 -4.13
N HIS A 105 0.55 16.02 -4.77
CA HIS A 105 0.22 17.22 -5.54
C HIS A 105 0.31 18.49 -4.67
N ASP A 106 -0.34 18.47 -3.50
CA ASP A 106 -0.41 19.61 -2.61
C ASP A 106 0.97 19.94 -1.99
N ALA A 107 1.74 18.93 -1.62
CA ALA A 107 3.10 19.11 -1.13
C ALA A 107 4.07 19.62 -2.20
N SER A 108 3.79 19.40 -3.48
CA SER A 108 4.59 19.87 -4.62
C SER A 108 4.27 21.32 -5.02
N ALA A 109 3.21 21.90 -4.48
CA ALA A 109 2.79 23.27 -4.80
C ALA A 109 3.80 24.31 -4.26
N ASN A 110 3.70 25.53 -4.77
CA ASN A 110 4.48 26.67 -4.26
C ASN A 110 3.53 27.83 -3.92
N PRO A 111 3.31 28.15 -2.65
CA PRO A 111 3.83 27.48 -1.46
C PRO A 111 3.23 26.07 -1.26
N PRO A 112 3.94 25.15 -0.59
CA PRO A 112 3.46 23.80 -0.36
C PRO A 112 2.29 23.79 0.65
N ASN A 113 1.36 22.84 0.44
CA ASN A 113 0.24 22.62 1.34
C ASN A 113 0.28 21.18 1.88
N TYR A 114 0.34 21.03 3.20
CA TYR A 114 0.45 19.73 3.88
C TYR A 114 -0.86 19.24 4.52
N PHE A 115 -1.99 19.91 4.25
CA PHE A 115 -3.29 19.54 4.83
C PHE A 115 -3.74 18.13 4.41
N ALA A 116 -3.56 17.78 3.14
CA ALA A 116 -3.89 16.45 2.64
C ALA A 116 -3.00 15.36 3.27
N LEU A 117 -1.74 15.67 3.58
CA LEU A 117 -0.83 14.77 4.27
C LEU A 117 -1.30 14.45 5.70
N GLY A 118 -1.80 15.45 6.44
CA GLY A 118 -2.39 15.22 7.76
C GLY A 118 -3.63 14.31 7.72
N LYS A 119 -4.45 14.38 6.66
CA LYS A 119 -5.58 13.47 6.45
C LYS A 119 -5.14 12.04 6.11
N LEU A 120 -4.01 11.88 5.45
CA LEU A 120 -3.50 10.58 5.03
C LEU A 120 -3.25 9.65 6.23
N ALA A 121 -2.74 10.18 7.35
CA ALA A 121 -2.54 9.41 8.59
C ALA A 121 -3.84 8.78 9.09
N GLY A 122 -4.97 9.48 9.00
CA GLY A 122 -6.30 8.97 9.37
C GLY A 122 -6.83 7.87 8.45
N SER A 123 -6.35 7.78 7.21
CA SER A 123 -6.83 6.81 6.21
C SER A 123 -6.50 5.36 6.58
N CYS A 124 -5.48 5.12 7.39
CA CYS A 124 -5.11 3.78 7.87
C CYS A 124 -6.25 3.11 8.66
N THR A 125 -7.05 3.91 9.36
CA THR A 125 -8.17 3.38 10.18
C THR A 125 -9.29 2.79 9.33
N SER A 126 -9.44 3.23 8.08
CA SER A 126 -10.50 2.74 7.19
C SER A 126 -10.37 1.25 6.90
N CYS A 127 -9.14 0.76 6.64
CA CYS A 127 -8.88 -0.67 6.44
C CYS A 127 -8.83 -1.45 7.77
N HIS A 128 -8.39 -0.80 8.87
CA HIS A 128 -8.15 -1.48 10.14
C HIS A 128 -9.37 -1.56 11.08
N LYS A 129 -10.45 -0.86 10.78
CA LYS A 129 -11.72 -0.93 11.54
C LYS A 129 -12.52 -2.23 11.34
N TYR A 130 -12.23 -3.00 10.30
CA TYR A 130 -12.93 -4.25 9.97
C TYR A 130 -12.48 -5.47 10.80
N ARG A 131 -11.95 -5.28 11.99
CA ARG A 131 -11.49 -6.37 12.87
C ARG A 131 -12.42 -6.66 14.05
N GLU A 132 -13.64 -6.12 14.04
CA GLU A 132 -14.66 -6.49 15.02
C GLU A 132 -15.68 -7.46 14.46
#